data_c05195f3a7e3093e9f0600a376dd99ab
#
_entry.id   c05195f3a7e3093e9f0600a376dd99ab
#
_cell.length_a   1.000
_cell.length_b   1.000
_cell.length_c   1.000
_cell.angle_alpha   90.00
_cell.angle_beta   90.00
_cell.angle_gamma   90.00
#
_symmetry.space_group_name_H-M   'P 1'
#
loop_
_entity.id
_entity.type
_entity.pdbx_description
1 polymer ?
#
loop_
_entity_poly.entity_id
_entity_poly.type
_entity_poly.pdbx_seq_one_letter_code
_entity_poly.pdbx_strand_id
1 'polypeptide(L)'
;MVVFEKPKALADVQMHYCPGCTHGIVHRLVAEVIDELGIEGRTIGIAPVGCSVMAYNYFNCDMIEAAHGRAPAVATGVKRSDPENNIVFTYQGDGDLASIGMSETVHSAARNENITIIFINNAIYGMTGGQMAPTSLPGQVTQTSPYGRDTDACGFPIRVCEMLSTLDGPEYLERVTVNNVKNVKNAKKAIKKAFQNQIDGKGFSLVEVVSSCPTNWGMTPQDALKWIDEKMLPYYPLGVYKDRTAEKEEK
;
A
#
# COMPACT_ATOMS: atom_id res chain seq x y z
N MET A 1 6.25 20.65 26.29
CA MET A 1 5.88 20.55 24.86
C MET A 1 5.88 19.08 24.48
N VAL A 2 4.74 18.52 24.06
CA VAL A 2 4.68 17.15 23.55
C VAL A 2 5.36 17.14 22.20
N VAL A 3 6.47 16.38 22.06
CA VAL A 3 7.23 16.28 20.80
C VAL A 3 6.71 15.13 19.94
N PHE A 4 6.00 14.18 20.55
CA PHE A 4 5.50 12.99 19.92
C PHE A 4 4.31 12.43 20.70
N GLU A 5 3.22 12.17 20.00
CA GLU A 5 2.00 11.59 20.56
C GLU A 5 1.51 10.46 19.66
N LYS A 6 0.81 9.49 20.24
CA LYS A 6 0.17 8.43 19.47
C LYS A 6 -1.01 9.04 18.70
N PRO A 7 -1.15 8.76 17.39
CA PRO A 7 -2.31 9.21 16.63
C PRO A 7 -3.61 8.68 17.22
N LYS A 8 -4.67 9.49 17.21
CA LYS A 8 -6.01 9.11 17.69
C LYS A 8 -6.62 8.02 16.80
N ALA A 9 -6.39 8.12 15.49
CA ALA A 9 -6.84 7.13 14.52
C ALA A 9 -6.08 5.79 14.60
N LEU A 10 -5.11 5.63 15.52
CA LEU A 10 -4.43 4.37 15.77
C LEU A 10 -4.92 3.75 17.09
N ALA A 11 -5.53 2.58 17.04
CA ALA A 11 -6.05 1.86 18.19
C ALA A 11 -4.95 1.48 19.20
N ASP A 12 -5.32 1.34 20.48
CA ASP A 12 -4.37 1.01 21.56
C ASP A 12 -4.26 -0.51 21.77
N VAL A 13 -3.80 -1.18 20.73
CA VAL A 13 -3.64 -2.64 20.72
C VAL A 13 -2.27 -3.03 20.18
N GLN A 14 -1.78 -4.19 20.61
CA GLN A 14 -0.54 -4.75 20.09
C GLN A 14 -0.78 -5.28 18.67
N MET A 15 0.04 -4.83 17.73
CA MET A 15 0.00 -5.35 16.36
C MET A 15 0.62 -6.74 16.26
N HIS A 16 0.07 -7.59 15.40
CA HIS A 16 0.55 -8.97 15.18
C HIS A 16 1.76 -9.07 14.25
N TYR A 17 2.19 -7.98 13.63
CA TYR A 17 3.28 -8.00 12.64
C TYR A 17 4.59 -8.52 13.22
N CYS A 18 5.34 -9.25 12.39
CA CYS A 18 6.63 -9.83 12.75
C CYS A 18 7.65 -8.73 13.13
N PRO A 19 8.66 -9.05 13.99
CA PRO A 19 9.74 -8.13 14.30
C PRO A 19 10.46 -7.61 13.04
N GLY A 20 10.59 -6.30 12.91
CA GLY A 20 11.22 -5.66 11.76
C GLY A 20 10.35 -5.56 10.50
N CYS A 21 9.12 -6.05 10.54
CA CYS A 21 8.13 -5.81 9.50
C CYS A 21 7.71 -4.32 9.50
N THR A 22 7.69 -3.70 8.32
CA THR A 22 7.42 -2.26 8.21
C THR A 22 5.93 -1.91 8.14
N HIS A 23 5.01 -2.87 8.16
CA HIS A 23 3.56 -2.62 8.24
C HIS A 23 3.19 -1.67 9.40
N GLY A 24 3.75 -1.88 10.61
CA GLY A 24 3.45 -1.04 11.76
C GLY A 24 3.83 0.44 11.57
N ILE A 25 4.92 0.71 10.83
CA ILE A 25 5.30 2.08 10.45
C ILE A 25 4.24 2.67 9.52
N VAL A 26 3.82 1.93 8.50
CA VAL A 26 2.83 2.42 7.53
C VAL A 26 1.46 2.64 8.19
N HIS A 27 1.00 1.74 9.07
CA HIS A 27 -0.23 1.96 9.85
C HIS A 27 -0.18 3.27 10.62
N ARG A 28 0.95 3.52 11.29
CA ARG A 28 1.13 4.78 12.01
C ARG A 28 1.06 5.99 11.08
N LEU A 29 1.72 5.96 9.90
CA LEU A 29 1.69 7.07 8.95
C LEU A 29 0.28 7.35 8.43
N VAL A 30 -0.49 6.31 8.12
CA VAL A 30 -1.90 6.44 7.70
C VAL A 30 -2.73 7.08 8.81
N ALA A 31 -2.60 6.60 10.06
CA ALA A 31 -3.31 7.15 11.20
C ALA A 31 -2.94 8.62 11.48
N GLU A 32 -1.64 8.97 11.41
CA GLU A 32 -1.19 10.36 11.53
C GLU A 32 -1.79 11.27 10.44
N VAL A 33 -1.93 10.78 9.23
CA VAL A 33 -2.53 11.53 8.12
C VAL A 33 -4.04 11.72 8.33
N ILE A 34 -4.75 10.69 8.79
CA ILE A 34 -6.18 10.78 9.15
C ILE A 34 -6.41 11.86 10.21
N ASP A 35 -5.59 11.87 11.28
CA ASP A 35 -5.65 12.88 12.34
C ASP A 35 -5.33 14.28 11.82
N GLU A 36 -4.23 14.43 11.06
CA GLU A 36 -3.81 15.74 10.52
C GLU A 36 -4.80 16.36 9.55
N LEU A 37 -5.57 15.53 8.85
CA LEU A 37 -6.61 15.99 7.91
C LEU A 37 -7.98 16.15 8.60
N GLY A 38 -8.12 15.72 9.86
CA GLY A 38 -9.37 15.82 10.62
C GLY A 38 -10.52 15.01 10.03
N ILE A 39 -10.23 13.85 9.43
CA ILE A 39 -11.20 13.03 8.70
C ILE A 39 -11.60 11.74 9.42
N GLU A 40 -11.20 11.54 10.67
CA GLU A 40 -11.43 10.32 11.45
C GLU A 40 -12.90 9.86 11.41
N GLY A 41 -13.84 10.77 11.71
CA GLY A 41 -15.28 10.47 11.81
C GLY A 41 -16.00 10.17 10.48
N ARG A 42 -15.28 10.21 9.33
CA ARG A 42 -15.83 9.88 8.00
C ARG A 42 -14.91 8.99 7.18
N THR A 43 -13.87 8.45 7.82
CA THR A 43 -12.93 7.54 7.16
C THR A 43 -13.38 6.09 7.31
N ILE A 44 -13.40 5.36 6.21
CA ILE A 44 -13.72 3.94 6.14
C ILE A 44 -12.55 3.22 5.48
N GLY A 45 -11.93 2.30 6.22
CA GLY A 45 -10.85 1.46 5.72
C GLY A 45 -11.36 0.10 5.23
N ILE A 46 -10.77 -0.41 4.16
CA ILE A 46 -11.08 -1.74 3.64
C ILE A 46 -9.85 -2.63 3.82
N ALA A 47 -10.00 -3.69 4.62
CA ALA A 47 -8.96 -4.67 4.91
C ALA A 47 -9.25 -5.99 4.19
N PRO A 48 -8.47 -6.38 3.15
CA PRO A 48 -8.61 -7.68 2.51
C PRO A 48 -7.73 -8.74 3.18
N VAL A 49 -7.75 -9.95 2.63
CA VAL A 49 -6.98 -11.09 3.12
C VAL A 49 -5.46 -10.88 2.93
N GLY A 50 -4.67 -11.29 3.91
CA GLY A 50 -3.22 -11.21 3.98
C GLY A 50 -2.76 -10.64 5.32
N CYS A 51 -1.50 -10.24 5.44
CA CYS A 51 -0.99 -9.61 6.67
C CYS A 51 -1.78 -8.35 7.08
N SER A 52 -2.45 -7.72 6.14
CA SER A 52 -3.30 -6.55 6.36
C SER A 52 -4.69 -6.86 6.91
N VAL A 53 -5.12 -8.12 6.97
CA VAL A 53 -6.50 -8.48 7.37
C VAL A 53 -6.87 -7.93 8.75
N MET A 54 -5.95 -7.95 9.70
CA MET A 54 -6.19 -7.46 11.06
C MET A 54 -6.17 -5.91 11.18
N ALA A 55 -6.08 -5.18 10.06
CA ALA A 55 -6.08 -3.71 10.07
C ALA A 55 -7.31 -3.12 10.77
N TYR A 56 -8.45 -3.83 10.73
CA TYR A 56 -9.68 -3.44 11.44
C TYR A 56 -9.52 -3.34 12.96
N ASN A 57 -8.53 -4.02 13.56
CA ASN A 57 -8.20 -3.90 14.97
C ASN A 57 -7.23 -2.75 15.26
N TYR A 58 -6.55 -2.21 14.25
CA TYR A 58 -5.43 -1.28 14.43
C TYR A 58 -5.78 0.16 14.11
N PHE A 59 -6.78 0.38 13.25
CA PHE A 59 -7.29 1.71 12.98
C PHE A 59 -8.53 2.01 13.84
N ASN A 60 -8.57 3.21 14.41
CA ASN A 60 -9.72 3.72 15.18
C ASN A 60 -10.62 4.55 14.24
N CYS A 61 -11.06 3.94 13.15
CA CYS A 61 -12.06 4.42 12.21
C CYS A 61 -12.93 3.24 11.78
N ASP A 62 -14.00 3.48 11.02
CA ASP A 62 -14.81 2.40 10.49
C ASP A 62 -14.01 1.51 9.54
N MET A 63 -14.14 0.19 9.69
CA MET A 63 -13.41 -0.79 8.90
C MET A 63 -14.36 -1.86 8.35
N ILE A 64 -14.11 -2.27 7.11
CA ILE A 64 -14.85 -3.35 6.44
C ILE A 64 -13.83 -4.40 5.98
N GLU A 65 -14.09 -5.67 6.27
CA GLU A 65 -13.34 -6.76 5.67
C GLU A 65 -13.83 -7.04 4.26
N ALA A 66 -12.90 -7.27 3.35
CA ALA A 66 -13.17 -7.70 1.99
C ALA A 66 -12.61 -9.09 1.72
N ALA A 67 -13.28 -9.86 0.88
CA ALA A 67 -12.69 -11.10 0.35
C ALA A 67 -11.38 -10.78 -0.40
N HIS A 68 -10.49 -11.79 -0.47
CA HIS A 68 -9.17 -11.65 -1.10
C HIS A 68 -9.27 -11.08 -2.51
N GLY A 69 -8.55 -9.99 -2.77
CA GLY A 69 -8.52 -9.27 -4.03
C GLY A 69 -9.73 -8.35 -4.29
N ARG A 70 -10.69 -8.26 -3.38
CA ARG A 70 -11.94 -7.52 -3.61
C ARG A 70 -11.99 -6.14 -2.95
N ALA A 71 -10.93 -5.73 -2.25
CA ALA A 71 -10.91 -4.45 -1.54
C ALA A 71 -11.22 -3.24 -2.44
N PRO A 72 -10.68 -3.07 -3.67
CA PRO A 72 -11.01 -1.93 -4.50
C PRO A 72 -12.48 -1.93 -4.97
N ALA A 73 -13.08 -3.10 -5.16
CA ALA A 73 -14.51 -3.21 -5.52
C ALA A 73 -15.40 -2.82 -4.33
N VAL A 74 -15.09 -3.30 -3.12
CA VAL A 74 -15.81 -2.92 -1.89
C VAL A 74 -15.64 -1.42 -1.64
N ALA A 75 -14.41 -0.89 -1.74
CA ALA A 75 -14.13 0.55 -1.60
C ALA A 75 -14.93 1.40 -2.58
N THR A 76 -15.03 0.96 -3.84
CA THR A 76 -15.85 1.61 -4.87
C THR A 76 -17.32 1.68 -4.46
N GLY A 77 -17.88 0.57 -3.98
CA GLY A 77 -19.28 0.51 -3.52
C GLY A 77 -19.53 1.43 -2.32
N VAL A 78 -18.66 1.36 -1.31
CA VAL A 78 -18.73 2.20 -0.11
C VAL A 78 -18.61 3.68 -0.46
N LYS A 79 -17.65 4.05 -1.32
CA LYS A 79 -17.48 5.45 -1.76
C LYS A 79 -18.72 5.96 -2.51
N ARG A 80 -19.29 5.13 -3.38
CA ARG A 80 -20.48 5.52 -4.17
C ARG A 80 -21.77 5.57 -3.36
N SER A 81 -21.84 4.92 -2.20
CA SER A 81 -23.02 4.99 -1.32
C SER A 81 -23.19 6.38 -0.67
N ASP A 82 -22.09 7.07 -0.39
CA ASP A 82 -22.07 8.46 0.06
C ASP A 82 -20.82 9.17 -0.48
N PRO A 83 -20.87 9.65 -1.74
CA PRO A 83 -19.69 10.17 -2.43
C PRO A 83 -19.10 11.43 -1.82
N GLU A 84 -19.90 12.24 -1.14
CA GLU A 84 -19.47 13.54 -0.58
C GLU A 84 -18.84 13.37 0.80
N ASN A 85 -19.38 12.48 1.64
CA ASN A 85 -18.96 12.39 3.03
C ASN A 85 -17.90 11.32 3.27
N ASN A 86 -18.01 10.13 2.63
CA ASN A 86 -17.10 9.03 2.89
C ASN A 86 -15.70 9.29 2.32
N ILE A 87 -14.68 9.10 3.16
CA ILE A 87 -13.27 8.98 2.76
C ILE A 87 -12.89 7.51 2.86
N VAL A 88 -12.61 6.87 1.72
CA VAL A 88 -12.44 5.42 1.66
C VAL A 88 -11.02 5.06 1.24
N PHE A 89 -10.35 4.24 2.03
CA PHE A 89 -9.05 3.71 1.65
C PHE A 89 -9.01 2.18 1.73
N THR A 90 -8.16 1.58 0.92
CA THR A 90 -7.80 0.16 1.05
C THR A 90 -6.38 0.02 1.58
N TYR A 91 -6.11 -1.04 2.35
CA TYR A 91 -4.78 -1.36 2.85
C TYR A 91 -4.42 -2.79 2.43
N GLN A 92 -3.66 -2.95 1.34
CA GLN A 92 -3.49 -4.21 0.63
C GLN A 92 -2.03 -4.64 0.50
N GLY A 93 -1.75 -5.95 0.64
CA GLY A 93 -0.47 -6.53 0.28
C GLY A 93 -0.36 -6.85 -1.21
N ASP A 94 0.83 -7.17 -1.67
CA ASP A 94 1.13 -7.49 -3.06
C ASP A 94 0.50 -8.81 -3.53
N GLY A 95 0.43 -9.81 -2.68
CA GLY A 95 -0.28 -11.05 -2.97
C GLY A 95 -1.80 -10.86 -3.10
N ASP A 96 -2.35 -9.80 -2.52
CA ASP A 96 -3.75 -9.43 -2.67
C ASP A 96 -3.96 -8.57 -3.92
N LEU A 97 -3.34 -7.40 -3.97
CA LEU A 97 -3.56 -6.40 -5.01
C LEU A 97 -3.02 -6.84 -6.38
N ALA A 98 -1.76 -7.30 -6.41
CA ALA A 98 -1.06 -7.61 -7.66
C ALA A 98 -1.29 -9.04 -8.17
N SER A 99 -2.09 -9.83 -7.45
CA SER A 99 -2.49 -11.19 -7.84
C SER A 99 -3.99 -11.23 -8.12
N ILE A 100 -4.75 -11.80 -7.20
CA ILE A 100 -6.21 -12.03 -7.34
C ILE A 100 -7.00 -10.71 -7.46
N GLY A 101 -6.49 -9.59 -6.94
CA GLY A 101 -7.12 -8.27 -6.98
C GLY A 101 -6.71 -7.37 -8.16
N MET A 102 -5.92 -7.87 -9.10
CA MET A 102 -5.40 -7.05 -10.20
C MET A 102 -6.52 -6.45 -11.05
N SER A 103 -7.55 -7.23 -11.38
CA SER A 103 -8.69 -6.78 -12.19
C SER A 103 -9.43 -5.63 -11.51
N GLU A 104 -9.74 -5.77 -10.21
CA GLU A 104 -10.43 -4.75 -9.43
C GLU A 104 -9.61 -3.47 -9.32
N THR A 105 -8.30 -3.60 -9.14
CA THR A 105 -7.38 -2.47 -9.06
C THR A 105 -7.31 -1.72 -10.39
N VAL A 106 -7.10 -2.42 -11.51
CA VAL A 106 -7.04 -1.84 -12.85
C VAL A 106 -8.36 -1.14 -13.21
N HIS A 107 -9.50 -1.78 -12.96
CA HIS A 107 -10.79 -1.17 -13.29
C HIS A 107 -11.15 0.01 -12.39
N SER A 108 -10.78 -0.01 -11.11
CA SER A 108 -10.96 1.15 -10.22
C SER A 108 -10.10 2.33 -10.67
N ALA A 109 -8.85 2.07 -11.05
CA ALA A 109 -7.94 3.07 -11.60
C ALA A 109 -8.44 3.63 -12.93
N ALA A 110 -8.85 2.76 -13.88
CA ALA A 110 -9.33 3.17 -15.19
C ALA A 110 -10.60 4.06 -15.12
N ARG A 111 -11.50 3.78 -14.15
CA ARG A 111 -12.69 4.59 -13.90
C ARG A 111 -12.43 5.85 -13.08
N ASN A 112 -11.20 6.06 -12.64
CA ASN A 112 -10.82 7.16 -11.72
C ASN A 112 -11.71 7.19 -10.46
N GLU A 113 -11.97 6.02 -9.84
CA GLU A 113 -12.77 5.95 -8.63
C GLU A 113 -12.15 6.81 -7.54
N ASN A 114 -12.94 7.61 -6.84
CA ASN A 114 -12.43 8.52 -5.82
C ASN A 114 -12.11 7.78 -4.51
N ILE A 115 -11.09 6.93 -4.56
CA ILE A 115 -10.59 6.11 -3.44
C ILE A 115 -9.07 6.23 -3.32
N THR A 116 -8.55 5.93 -2.12
CA THR A 116 -7.10 5.87 -1.85
C THR A 116 -6.66 4.43 -1.62
N ILE A 117 -5.66 3.97 -2.35
CA ILE A 117 -5.06 2.65 -2.16
C ILE A 117 -3.69 2.78 -1.49
N ILE A 118 -3.53 2.16 -0.32
CA ILE A 118 -2.24 1.95 0.35
C ILE A 118 -1.79 0.53 0.03
N PHE A 119 -0.80 0.43 -0.83
CA PHE A 119 -0.32 -0.84 -1.37
C PHE A 119 1.05 -1.20 -0.77
N ILE A 120 1.13 -2.32 -0.05
CA ILE A 120 2.36 -2.82 0.56
C ILE A 120 2.99 -3.86 -0.35
N ASN A 121 4.12 -3.49 -0.95
CA ASN A 121 4.92 -4.39 -1.79
C ASN A 121 6.12 -4.89 -0.99
N ASN A 122 6.06 -6.12 -0.51
CA ASN A 122 7.16 -6.80 0.17
C ASN A 122 7.71 -8.02 -0.61
N ALA A 123 7.33 -8.15 -1.88
CA ALA A 123 7.82 -9.15 -2.82
C ALA A 123 7.59 -10.61 -2.38
N ILE A 124 6.55 -10.90 -1.55
CA ILE A 124 6.29 -12.26 -1.06
C ILE A 124 4.89 -12.38 -0.44
N TYR A 125 4.26 -13.56 -0.52
CA TYR A 125 3.08 -13.86 0.29
C TYR A 125 3.49 -14.05 1.76
N GLY A 126 3.36 -13.00 2.58
CA GLY A 126 3.85 -13.02 3.95
C GLY A 126 3.02 -13.90 4.88
N MET A 127 1.70 -13.77 4.88
CA MET A 127 0.81 -14.42 5.86
C MET A 127 0.79 -15.93 5.74
N THR A 128 0.89 -16.48 4.54
CA THR A 128 0.78 -17.91 4.28
C THR A 128 2.11 -18.67 4.37
N GLY A 129 3.20 -17.99 4.71
CA GLY A 129 4.50 -18.62 4.99
C GLY A 129 5.54 -18.47 3.90
N GLY A 130 5.43 -17.46 3.02
CA GLY A 130 6.53 -17.06 2.13
C GLY A 130 6.51 -17.64 0.74
N GLN A 131 5.35 -17.81 0.11
CA GLN A 131 5.25 -18.20 -1.29
C GLN A 131 5.64 -17.06 -2.21
N MET A 132 6.03 -17.39 -3.44
CA MET A 132 6.34 -16.43 -4.49
C MET A 132 5.10 -15.60 -4.84
N ALA A 133 5.19 -14.27 -4.69
CA ALA A 133 4.18 -13.32 -5.11
C ALA A 133 4.40 -12.85 -6.56
N PRO A 134 3.41 -12.25 -7.21
CA PRO A 134 3.60 -11.63 -8.52
C PRO A 134 4.71 -10.58 -8.55
N THR A 135 5.02 -9.99 -7.41
CA THR A 135 6.06 -8.96 -7.22
C THR A 135 7.42 -9.51 -6.78
N SER A 136 7.55 -10.80 -6.48
CA SER A 136 8.85 -11.40 -6.10
C SER A 136 9.91 -11.18 -7.17
N LEU A 137 11.12 -10.77 -6.75
CA LEU A 137 12.18 -10.39 -7.68
C LEU A 137 12.74 -11.59 -8.47
N PRO A 138 13.34 -11.37 -9.66
CA PRO A 138 14.10 -12.41 -10.34
C PRO A 138 15.18 -12.98 -9.44
N GLY A 139 15.30 -14.31 -9.36
CA GLY A 139 16.23 -15.00 -8.50
C GLY A 139 15.86 -14.99 -6.99
N GLN A 140 14.78 -14.37 -6.58
CA GLN A 140 14.36 -14.38 -5.17
C GLN A 140 13.92 -15.78 -4.74
N VAL A 141 14.56 -16.28 -3.69
CA VAL A 141 14.21 -17.56 -3.05
C VAL A 141 12.95 -17.36 -2.22
N THR A 142 11.98 -18.27 -2.40
CA THR A 142 10.72 -18.33 -1.65
C THR A 142 10.33 -19.78 -1.40
N GLN A 143 9.29 -20.04 -0.62
CA GLN A 143 8.81 -21.40 -0.36
C GLN A 143 8.38 -22.14 -1.64
N THR A 144 7.89 -21.44 -2.64
CA THR A 144 7.47 -22.03 -3.92
C THR A 144 8.48 -21.82 -5.06
N SER A 145 9.59 -21.13 -4.79
CA SER A 145 10.74 -20.98 -5.68
C SER A 145 12.05 -21.19 -4.91
N PRO A 146 12.34 -22.45 -4.46
CA PRO A 146 13.46 -22.72 -3.57
C PRO A 146 14.84 -22.52 -4.23
N TYR A 147 14.90 -22.49 -5.55
CA TYR A 147 16.12 -22.21 -6.32
C TYR A 147 16.17 -20.77 -6.86
N GLY A 148 15.24 -19.92 -6.41
CA GLY A 148 15.03 -18.57 -6.89
C GLY A 148 13.95 -18.51 -7.98
N ARG A 149 13.32 -17.31 -8.12
CA ARG A 149 12.34 -17.08 -9.21
C ARG A 149 13.03 -17.15 -10.56
N ASP A 150 12.69 -18.15 -11.33
CA ASP A 150 13.08 -18.29 -12.74
C ASP A 150 12.09 -17.50 -13.61
N THR A 151 12.60 -16.47 -14.30
CA THR A 151 11.76 -15.60 -15.14
C THR A 151 11.29 -16.27 -16.43
N ASP A 152 11.99 -17.29 -16.91
CA ASP A 152 11.59 -18.06 -18.09
C ASP A 152 10.41 -18.99 -17.77
N ALA A 153 10.40 -19.56 -16.56
CA ALA A 153 9.34 -20.46 -16.11
C ALA A 153 8.15 -19.71 -15.46
N CYS A 154 8.41 -18.63 -14.68
CA CYS A 154 7.42 -17.98 -13.82
C CYS A 154 7.10 -16.54 -14.26
N GLY A 155 7.70 -16.06 -15.34
CA GLY A 155 7.55 -14.68 -15.81
C GLY A 155 8.19 -13.63 -14.89
N PHE A 156 8.14 -12.38 -15.34
CA PHE A 156 8.73 -11.23 -14.66
C PHE A 156 7.81 -10.68 -13.56
N PRO A 157 8.39 -10.02 -12.52
CA PRO A 157 7.61 -9.34 -11.50
C PRO A 157 6.74 -8.21 -12.08
N ILE A 158 5.52 -8.08 -11.56
CA ILE A 158 4.61 -7.02 -11.96
C ILE A 158 5.02 -5.69 -11.32
N ARG A 159 5.13 -4.64 -12.12
CA ARG A 159 5.41 -3.27 -11.69
C ARG A 159 4.10 -2.48 -11.72
N VAL A 160 3.43 -2.43 -10.56
CA VAL A 160 2.06 -1.90 -10.47
C VAL A 160 1.98 -0.42 -10.81
N CYS A 161 2.86 0.43 -10.26
CA CYS A 161 2.84 1.87 -10.57
C CYS A 161 3.07 2.14 -12.05
N GLU A 162 4.05 1.47 -12.67
CA GLU A 162 4.34 1.62 -14.11
C GLU A 162 3.15 1.16 -14.96
N MET A 163 2.56 0.03 -14.64
CA MET A 163 1.41 -0.50 -15.38
C MET A 163 0.19 0.45 -15.26
N LEU A 164 -0.13 0.91 -14.07
CA LEU A 164 -1.27 1.81 -13.87
C LEU A 164 -1.03 3.21 -14.45
N SER A 165 0.23 3.65 -14.58
CA SER A 165 0.56 4.96 -15.17
C SER A 165 0.20 5.06 -16.65
N THR A 166 0.04 3.93 -17.33
CA THR A 166 -0.41 3.88 -18.74
C THR A 166 -1.91 4.16 -18.91
N LEU A 167 -2.69 4.10 -17.82
CA LEU A 167 -4.11 4.40 -17.83
C LEU A 167 -4.35 5.91 -17.72
N ASP A 168 -5.37 6.43 -18.39
CA ASP A 168 -5.73 7.85 -18.31
C ASP A 168 -6.39 8.23 -16.98
N GLY A 169 -7.08 7.26 -16.35
CA GLY A 169 -7.90 7.50 -15.16
C GLY A 169 -7.16 7.98 -13.91
N PRO A 170 -6.06 7.32 -13.45
CA PRO A 170 -5.46 7.64 -12.16
C PRO A 170 -5.06 9.11 -12.03
N GLU A 171 -5.38 9.73 -10.88
CA GLU A 171 -4.98 11.09 -10.54
C GLU A 171 -3.56 11.12 -9.99
N TYR A 172 -3.23 10.15 -9.11
CA TYR A 172 -1.93 10.13 -8.44
C TYR A 172 -1.42 8.73 -8.20
N LEU A 173 -0.17 8.46 -8.60
CA LEU A 173 0.55 7.21 -8.39
C LEU A 173 1.97 7.52 -7.92
N GLU A 174 2.34 7.06 -6.72
CA GLU A 174 3.71 7.23 -6.20
C GLU A 174 4.19 5.95 -5.53
N ARG A 175 5.46 5.61 -5.77
CA ARG A 175 6.16 4.56 -5.05
C ARG A 175 7.13 5.15 -4.05
N VAL A 176 6.99 4.72 -2.80
CA VAL A 176 7.79 5.15 -1.65
C VAL A 176 8.34 3.95 -0.89
N THR A 177 9.14 4.18 0.13
CA THR A 177 9.56 3.17 1.10
C THR A 177 9.65 3.79 2.49
N VAL A 178 9.81 2.96 3.52
CA VAL A 178 9.93 3.38 4.93
C VAL A 178 11.19 2.83 5.59
N ASN A 179 12.22 2.52 4.82
CA ASN A 179 13.46 1.89 5.26
C ASN A 179 14.42 2.81 6.01
N ASN A 180 14.18 4.11 6.02
CA ASN A 180 14.95 5.10 6.78
C ASN A 180 14.11 6.34 7.09
N VAL A 181 14.60 7.21 7.99
CA VAL A 181 13.88 8.39 8.49
C VAL A 181 13.46 9.36 7.38
N LYS A 182 14.32 9.58 6.36
CA LYS A 182 14.01 10.45 5.23
C LYS A 182 12.84 9.88 4.43
N ASN A 183 12.89 8.60 4.13
CA ASN A 183 11.86 7.90 3.36
C ASN A 183 10.54 7.77 4.13
N VAL A 184 10.57 7.58 5.46
CA VAL A 184 9.36 7.63 6.31
C VAL A 184 8.65 8.99 6.17
N LYS A 185 9.41 10.10 6.19
CA LYS A 185 8.83 11.44 5.99
C LYS A 185 8.24 11.62 4.58
N ASN A 186 8.92 11.09 3.56
CA ASN A 186 8.42 11.13 2.17
C ASN A 186 7.16 10.27 2.01
N ALA A 187 7.14 9.06 2.57
CA ALA A 187 5.97 8.19 2.55
C ALA A 187 4.75 8.86 3.21
N LYS A 188 4.94 9.54 4.35
CA LYS A 188 3.86 10.32 4.97
C LYS A 188 3.32 11.41 4.06
N LYS A 189 4.18 12.15 3.34
CA LYS A 189 3.76 13.18 2.40
C LYS A 189 2.95 12.59 1.24
N ALA A 190 3.41 11.47 0.67
CA ALA A 190 2.71 10.77 -0.40
C ALA A 190 1.32 10.30 0.04
N ILE A 191 1.23 9.66 1.22
CA ILE A 191 -0.04 9.22 1.80
C ILE A 191 -0.97 10.42 2.02
N LYS A 192 -0.47 11.53 2.60
CA LYS A 192 -1.26 12.73 2.83
C LYS A 192 -1.79 13.34 1.53
N LYS A 193 -0.96 13.38 0.47
CA LYS A 193 -1.37 13.84 -0.86
C LYS A 193 -2.46 12.96 -1.45
N ALA A 194 -2.35 11.64 -1.34
CA ALA A 194 -3.36 10.70 -1.82
C ALA A 194 -4.72 10.90 -1.14
N PHE A 195 -4.75 11.05 0.19
CA PHE A 195 -5.99 11.37 0.92
C PHE A 195 -6.52 12.76 0.57
N GLN A 196 -5.66 13.76 0.42
CA GLN A 196 -6.08 15.11 0.02
C GLN A 196 -6.72 15.11 -1.37
N ASN A 197 -6.16 14.39 -2.34
CA ASN A 197 -6.76 14.23 -3.65
C ASN A 197 -8.17 13.63 -3.58
N GLN A 198 -8.38 12.66 -2.69
CA GLN A 198 -9.71 12.08 -2.47
C GLN A 198 -10.68 13.09 -1.85
N ILE A 199 -10.23 13.88 -0.85
CA ILE A 199 -11.03 14.96 -0.24
C ILE A 199 -11.43 15.98 -1.27
N ASP A 200 -10.52 16.35 -2.17
CA ASP A 200 -10.73 17.31 -3.24
C ASP A 200 -11.55 16.75 -4.42
N GLY A 201 -11.98 15.49 -4.35
CA GLY A 201 -12.78 14.84 -5.41
C GLY A 201 -12.03 14.60 -6.72
N LYS A 202 -10.69 14.54 -6.70
CA LYS A 202 -9.85 14.42 -7.90
C LYS A 202 -9.84 12.99 -8.47
N GLY A 203 -10.11 11.97 -7.64
CA GLY A 203 -10.22 10.60 -8.07
C GLY A 203 -9.17 9.66 -7.49
N PHE A 204 -8.82 8.64 -8.25
CA PHE A 204 -8.00 7.50 -7.84
C PHE A 204 -6.57 7.87 -7.50
N SER A 205 -6.17 7.51 -6.28
CA SER A 205 -4.79 7.64 -5.83
C SER A 205 -4.25 6.32 -5.29
N LEU A 206 -3.01 5.97 -5.64
CA LEU A 206 -2.32 4.79 -5.11
C LEU A 206 -0.92 5.17 -4.62
N VAL A 207 -0.61 4.76 -3.39
CA VAL A 207 0.73 4.85 -2.81
C VAL A 207 1.26 3.43 -2.62
N GLU A 208 2.23 3.05 -3.44
CA GLU A 208 2.97 1.79 -3.30
C GLU A 208 4.10 1.99 -2.31
N VAL A 209 4.10 1.21 -1.22
CA VAL A 209 5.14 1.23 -0.19
C VAL A 209 6.00 -0.02 -0.31
N VAL A 210 7.21 0.13 -0.84
CA VAL A 210 8.22 -0.94 -0.82
C VAL A 210 8.60 -1.23 0.63
N SER A 211 8.38 -2.46 1.07
CA SER A 211 8.29 -2.86 2.47
C SER A 211 9.12 -4.12 2.75
N SER A 212 9.47 -4.36 4.02
CA SER A 212 10.22 -5.53 4.42
C SER A 212 9.34 -6.69 4.88
N CYS A 213 9.79 -7.93 4.64
CA CYS A 213 9.26 -9.14 5.23
C CYS A 213 10.38 -10.02 5.82
N PRO A 214 11.05 -9.58 6.93
CA PRO A 214 12.27 -10.24 7.43
C PRO A 214 12.07 -11.72 7.69
N THR A 215 10.95 -12.10 8.30
CA THR A 215 10.64 -13.50 8.65
C THR A 215 10.62 -14.42 7.43
N ASN A 216 9.89 -14.06 6.37
CA ASN A 216 9.81 -14.91 5.18
C ASN A 216 10.98 -14.74 4.21
N TRP A 217 11.77 -13.66 4.35
CA TRP A 217 13.05 -13.53 3.64
C TRP A 217 14.18 -14.26 4.36
N GLY A 218 13.98 -14.77 5.60
CA GLY A 218 15.01 -15.41 6.42
C GLY A 218 16.13 -14.45 6.82
N MET A 219 15.82 -13.18 7.06
CA MET A 219 16.77 -12.09 7.31
C MET A 219 16.56 -11.47 8.69
N THR A 220 17.62 -10.88 9.25
CA THR A 220 17.47 -9.95 10.37
C THR A 220 16.73 -8.68 9.92
N PRO A 221 16.08 -7.93 10.84
CA PRO A 221 15.46 -6.65 10.50
C PRO A 221 16.41 -5.68 9.78
N GLN A 222 17.68 -5.61 10.22
CA GLN A 222 18.68 -4.72 9.62
C GLN A 222 19.07 -5.16 8.20
N ASP A 223 19.26 -6.47 7.99
CA ASP A 223 19.61 -7.00 6.67
C ASP A 223 18.42 -6.88 5.70
N ALA A 224 17.19 -7.02 6.19
CA ALA A 224 16.00 -6.80 5.38
C ALA A 224 15.89 -5.35 4.89
N LEU A 225 16.24 -4.35 5.72
CA LEU A 225 16.29 -2.95 5.29
C LEU A 225 17.38 -2.70 4.24
N LYS A 226 18.56 -3.31 4.38
CA LYS A 226 19.62 -3.25 3.36
C LYS A 226 19.19 -3.93 2.06
N TRP A 227 18.50 -5.07 2.16
CA TRP A 227 18.01 -5.80 0.99
C TRP A 227 16.98 -4.97 0.20
N ILE A 228 16.16 -4.14 0.87
CA ILE A 228 15.32 -3.16 0.18
C ILE A 228 16.20 -2.25 -0.68
N ASP A 229 17.23 -1.62 -0.11
CA ASP A 229 18.11 -0.69 -0.85
C ASP A 229 18.85 -1.37 -2.00
N GLU A 230 19.41 -2.56 -1.77
CA GLU A 230 20.30 -3.24 -2.69
C GLU A 230 19.57 -4.03 -3.79
N LYS A 231 18.37 -4.52 -3.52
CA LYS A 231 17.66 -5.45 -4.42
C LYS A 231 16.29 -4.93 -4.85
N MET A 232 15.47 -4.43 -3.92
CA MET A 232 14.13 -4.01 -4.28
C MET A 232 14.12 -2.67 -5.02
N LEU A 233 14.80 -1.64 -4.52
CA LEU A 233 14.79 -0.32 -5.11
C LEU A 233 15.38 -0.25 -6.51
N PRO A 234 16.42 -1.02 -6.89
CA PRO A 234 16.87 -1.10 -8.27
C PRO A 234 15.81 -1.66 -9.25
N TYR A 235 14.94 -2.54 -8.77
CA TYR A 235 13.84 -3.12 -9.57
C TYR A 235 12.54 -2.30 -9.48
N TYR A 236 12.26 -1.74 -8.31
CA TYR A 236 11.11 -0.89 -7.99
C TYR A 236 11.58 0.53 -7.63
N PRO A 237 12.03 1.35 -8.60
CA PRO A 237 12.51 2.71 -8.34
C PRO A 237 11.45 3.55 -7.63
N LEU A 238 11.90 4.35 -6.65
CA LEU A 238 11.02 5.31 -5.96
C LEU A 238 10.71 6.51 -6.86
N GLY A 239 9.52 7.06 -6.73
CA GLY A 239 9.15 8.28 -7.44
C GLY A 239 7.66 8.41 -7.71
N VAL A 240 7.30 9.54 -8.28
CA VAL A 240 5.96 9.83 -8.78
C VAL A 240 5.84 9.29 -10.20
N TYR A 241 4.87 8.42 -10.44
CA TYR A 241 4.59 7.80 -11.73
C TYR A 241 3.46 8.52 -12.48
N LYS A 242 2.58 9.19 -11.75
CA LYS A 242 1.53 10.04 -12.28
C LYS A 242 1.10 11.07 -11.25
N ASP A 243 0.92 12.31 -11.69
CA ASP A 243 0.42 13.42 -10.89
C ASP A 243 -0.27 14.44 -11.80
N ARG A 244 -1.56 14.24 -12.01
CA ARG A 244 -2.36 15.10 -12.91
C ARG A 244 -2.58 16.50 -12.36
N THR A 245 -2.41 16.70 -11.06
CA THR A 245 -2.48 18.06 -10.47
C THR A 245 -1.26 18.87 -10.90
N ALA A 246 -0.06 18.30 -10.79
CA ALA A 246 1.18 18.97 -11.23
C ALA A 246 1.17 19.24 -12.75
N GLU A 247 0.70 18.27 -13.56
CA GLU A 247 0.61 18.44 -15.02
C GLU A 247 -0.35 19.55 -15.48
N LYS A 248 -1.34 19.93 -14.66
CA LYS A 248 -2.27 21.03 -14.94
C LYS A 248 -1.71 22.40 -14.55
N GLU A 249 -0.80 22.46 -13.58
CA GLU A 249 -0.15 23.70 -13.15
C GLU A 249 0.98 24.12 -14.10
N GLU A 250 1.54 23.18 -14.89
CA GLU A 250 2.59 23.43 -15.89
C GLU A 250 2.03 23.84 -17.28
N LYS A 251 0.71 23.79 -17.51
CA LYS A 251 0.03 24.20 -18.74
C LYS A 251 -0.66 25.54 -18.58
#